data_3dda47ccc1be04d71b76750ff3764695
#
_entry.id   3dda47ccc1be04d71b76750ff3764695
#
_cell.length_a   1.000
_cell.length_b   1.000
_cell.length_c   1.000
_cell.angle_alpha   90.00
_cell.angle_beta   90.00
_cell.angle_gamma   90.00
#
_symmetry.space_group_name_H-M   'P 1'
#
loop_
_entity.id
_entity.type
_entity.pdbx_description
1 polymer ?
#
loop_
_entity_poly.entity_id
_entity_poly.type
_entity_poly.pdbx_seq_one_letter_code
_entity_poly.pdbx_strand_id
1 'polypeptide(L)'
;MKNGFTDEERKKIEDGVRQRYAKAAQSPQGHFRFPTGKEGLEALGYDQSILRILPDEVLASYCGVGQPFILDQIKPGESVLDIGCGAGVDTIIAAIMVGPRGKAIGIDFVPEMVQRAKQNLQITQFQNVSFGLGSGEDLPFASESFDCVISNAAYNLIPDKTIALQEAFRVLKRAGRFMI
;
A
#
# COMPACT_ATOMS: atom_id res chain seq x y z
N MET A 1 9.84 23.17 -16.39
CA MET A 1 8.46 23.22 -16.91
C MET A 1 7.57 22.64 -15.84
N LYS A 2 6.63 23.40 -15.27
CA LYS A 2 5.64 22.88 -14.32
C LYS A 2 4.66 22.02 -15.14
N ASN A 3 4.91 20.73 -15.24
CA ASN A 3 3.90 19.76 -15.66
C ASN A 3 2.96 19.53 -14.46
N GLY A 4 2.12 20.49 -14.17
CA GLY A 4 1.32 20.38 -12.98
C GLY A 4 -0.12 20.74 -13.28
N PHE A 5 -1.03 19.93 -12.78
CA PHE A 5 -2.42 20.31 -12.63
C PHE A 5 -2.53 21.63 -11.85
N THR A 6 -3.54 22.43 -12.17
CA THR A 6 -3.93 23.56 -11.31
C THR A 6 -4.39 23.04 -9.95
N ASP A 7 -4.40 23.91 -8.94
CA ASP A 7 -4.88 23.52 -7.60
C ASP A 7 -6.31 22.99 -7.62
N GLU A 8 -7.17 23.53 -8.50
CA GLU A 8 -8.55 23.08 -8.68
C GLU A 8 -8.60 21.67 -9.32
N GLU A 9 -7.79 21.41 -10.35
CA GLU A 9 -7.71 20.09 -10.98
C GLU A 9 -7.14 19.04 -10.02
N ARG A 10 -6.10 19.39 -9.26
CA ARG A 10 -5.53 18.55 -8.22
C ARG A 10 -6.59 18.17 -7.20
N LYS A 11 -7.29 19.15 -6.64
CA LYS A 11 -8.35 18.92 -5.67
C LYS A 11 -9.45 18.02 -6.22
N LYS A 12 -9.85 18.23 -7.48
CA LYS A 12 -10.87 17.38 -8.13
C LYS A 12 -10.43 15.92 -8.26
N ILE A 13 -9.14 15.69 -8.58
CA ILE A 13 -8.57 14.34 -8.63
C ILE A 13 -8.59 13.71 -7.24
N GLU A 14 -8.07 14.41 -6.23
CA GLU A 14 -8.00 13.93 -4.86
C GLU A 14 -9.38 13.62 -4.27
N ASP A 15 -10.36 14.51 -4.47
CA ASP A 15 -11.74 14.32 -4.01
C ASP A 15 -12.39 13.09 -4.70
N GLY A 16 -12.14 12.91 -6.00
CA GLY A 16 -12.63 11.75 -6.74
C GLY A 16 -12.03 10.43 -6.23
N VAL A 17 -10.73 10.43 -5.96
CA VAL A 17 -10.04 9.26 -5.39
C VAL A 17 -10.57 8.97 -3.98
N ARG A 18 -10.65 9.98 -3.09
CA ARG A 18 -11.20 9.81 -1.74
C ARG A 18 -12.61 9.23 -1.78
N GLN A 19 -13.50 9.80 -2.57
CA GLN A 19 -14.88 9.33 -2.66
C GLN A 19 -14.98 7.87 -3.11
N ARG A 20 -14.17 7.48 -4.09
CA ARG A 20 -14.15 6.10 -4.60
C ARG A 20 -13.61 5.12 -3.56
N TYR A 21 -12.45 5.44 -2.97
CA TYR A 21 -11.78 4.52 -2.06
C TYR A 21 -12.40 4.49 -0.66
N ALA A 22 -13.07 5.56 -0.21
CA ALA A 22 -13.90 5.51 0.99
C ALA A 22 -15.04 4.48 0.88
N LYS A 23 -15.64 4.32 -0.30
CA LYS A 23 -16.63 3.27 -0.57
C LYS A 23 -15.97 1.89 -0.60
N ALA A 24 -14.83 1.76 -1.29
CA ALA A 24 -14.08 0.51 -1.40
C ALA A 24 -13.56 0.01 -0.04
N ALA A 25 -13.29 0.90 0.92
CA ALA A 25 -12.89 0.55 2.28
C ALA A 25 -13.97 -0.25 3.04
N GLN A 26 -15.24 -0.08 2.70
CA GLN A 26 -16.34 -0.87 3.25
C GLN A 26 -16.39 -2.26 2.60
N SER A 27 -16.35 -2.30 1.28
CA SER A 27 -16.22 -3.51 0.46
C SER A 27 -15.69 -3.12 -0.92
N PRO A 28 -14.60 -3.70 -1.40
CA PRO A 28 -14.10 -3.42 -2.74
C PRO A 28 -14.96 -4.06 -3.84
N GLN A 29 -15.77 -5.05 -3.50
CA GLN A 29 -16.58 -5.82 -4.43
C GLN A 29 -17.58 -4.93 -5.18
N GLY A 30 -17.59 -5.02 -6.52
CA GLY A 30 -18.49 -4.24 -7.38
C GLY A 30 -18.00 -2.80 -7.67
N HIS A 31 -16.92 -2.33 -7.05
CA HIS A 31 -16.36 -1.00 -7.30
C HIS A 31 -15.26 -0.97 -8.37
N PHE A 32 -14.75 -2.15 -8.77
CA PHE A 32 -13.66 -2.31 -9.72
C PHE A 32 -14.06 -3.26 -10.86
N ARG A 33 -13.39 -3.11 -12.02
CA ARG A 33 -13.60 -3.96 -13.20
C ARG A 33 -12.68 -5.18 -13.22
N PHE A 34 -11.90 -5.39 -12.19
CA PHE A 34 -10.98 -6.49 -12.00
C PHE A 34 -11.35 -7.26 -10.73
N PRO A 35 -10.94 -8.52 -10.59
CA PRO A 35 -11.19 -9.30 -9.39
C PRO A 35 -10.58 -8.62 -8.16
N THR A 36 -11.35 -8.59 -7.06
CA THR A 36 -10.93 -8.06 -5.76
C THR A 36 -11.02 -9.15 -4.70
N GLY A 37 -10.52 -8.85 -3.50
CA GLY A 37 -10.55 -9.81 -2.43
C GLY A 37 -9.65 -11.02 -2.70
N LYS A 38 -9.99 -12.16 -2.12
CA LYS A 38 -9.22 -13.40 -2.24
C LYS A 38 -9.05 -13.85 -3.70
N GLU A 39 -10.11 -13.77 -4.49
CA GLU A 39 -10.08 -14.10 -5.92
C GLU A 39 -9.04 -13.25 -6.68
N GLY A 40 -8.97 -11.94 -6.36
CA GLY A 40 -7.96 -11.04 -6.93
C GLY A 40 -6.53 -11.44 -6.56
N LEU A 41 -6.29 -11.74 -5.29
CA LEU A 41 -4.98 -12.21 -4.81
C LEU A 41 -4.56 -13.52 -5.48
N GLU A 42 -5.47 -14.49 -5.60
CA GLU A 42 -5.22 -15.78 -6.27
C GLU A 42 -4.94 -15.59 -7.76
N ALA A 43 -5.73 -14.77 -8.45
CA ALA A 43 -5.56 -14.47 -9.88
C ALA A 43 -4.22 -13.76 -10.18
N LEU A 44 -3.72 -12.96 -9.25
CA LEU A 44 -2.43 -12.29 -9.34
C LEU A 44 -1.24 -13.18 -8.91
N GLY A 45 -1.50 -14.42 -8.47
CA GLY A 45 -0.46 -15.38 -8.14
C GLY A 45 0.22 -15.16 -6.79
N TYR A 46 -0.45 -14.53 -5.82
CA TYR A 46 0.09 -14.43 -4.45
C TYR A 46 0.33 -15.81 -3.84
N ASP A 47 1.38 -15.91 -3.00
CA ASP A 47 1.77 -17.17 -2.37
C ASP A 47 0.64 -17.72 -1.50
N GLN A 48 0.13 -18.88 -1.89
CA GLN A 48 -0.96 -19.55 -1.21
C GLN A 48 -0.63 -19.94 0.24
N SER A 49 0.65 -20.13 0.56
CA SER A 49 1.07 -20.41 1.94
C SER A 49 0.89 -19.19 2.84
N ILE A 50 1.11 -17.99 2.30
CA ILE A 50 0.87 -16.71 3.00
C ILE A 50 -0.63 -16.43 3.08
N LEU A 51 -1.38 -16.63 2.00
CA LEU A 51 -2.82 -16.37 2.00
C LEU A 51 -3.58 -17.23 3.04
N ARG A 52 -3.12 -18.47 3.28
CA ARG A 52 -3.72 -19.35 4.30
C ARG A 52 -3.52 -18.90 5.74
N ILE A 53 -2.55 -18.04 6.00
CA ILE A 53 -2.28 -17.50 7.35
C ILE A 53 -3.23 -16.34 7.66
N LEU A 54 -3.72 -15.65 6.62
CA LEU A 54 -4.52 -14.44 6.77
C LEU A 54 -6.01 -14.78 6.92
N PRO A 55 -6.73 -14.10 7.82
CA PRO A 55 -8.18 -14.20 7.92
C PRO A 55 -8.88 -13.82 6.60
N ASP A 56 -9.98 -14.48 6.30
CA ASP A 56 -10.75 -14.20 5.07
C ASP A 56 -11.26 -12.76 5.01
N GLU A 57 -11.53 -12.11 6.15
CA GLU A 57 -11.93 -10.70 6.23
C GLU A 57 -10.82 -9.75 5.77
N VAL A 58 -9.56 -10.09 6.04
CA VAL A 58 -8.39 -9.34 5.54
C VAL A 58 -8.29 -9.50 4.05
N LEU A 59 -8.31 -10.75 3.56
CA LEU A 59 -8.23 -11.06 2.14
C LEU A 59 -9.37 -10.41 1.35
N ALA A 60 -10.60 -10.40 1.88
CA ALA A 60 -11.77 -9.81 1.25
C ALA A 60 -11.64 -8.29 1.00
N SER A 61 -10.77 -7.60 1.73
CA SER A 61 -10.55 -6.15 1.61
C SER A 61 -9.55 -5.76 0.51
N TYR A 62 -8.93 -6.74 -0.17
CA TYR A 62 -7.92 -6.48 -1.22
C TYR A 62 -8.54 -5.85 -2.47
N CYS A 63 -7.88 -4.80 -3.00
CA CYS A 63 -8.28 -4.12 -4.23
C CYS A 63 -7.08 -3.66 -5.09
N GLY A 64 -5.94 -4.31 -4.96
CA GLY A 64 -4.76 -4.07 -5.81
C GLY A 64 -4.93 -4.64 -7.22
N VAL A 65 -4.07 -4.20 -8.13
CA VAL A 65 -4.09 -4.60 -9.55
C VAL A 65 -2.85 -5.38 -9.96
N GLY A 66 -1.88 -5.52 -9.07
CA GLY A 66 -0.61 -6.19 -9.29
C GLY A 66 -0.13 -6.93 -8.05
N GLN A 67 1.04 -7.53 -8.17
CA GLN A 67 1.75 -8.21 -7.09
C GLN A 67 3.19 -7.67 -7.03
N PRO A 68 3.47 -6.68 -6.16
CA PRO A 68 4.79 -6.07 -6.11
C PRO A 68 5.92 -7.04 -5.74
N PHE A 69 5.61 -8.11 -5.00
CA PHE A 69 6.57 -9.08 -4.48
C PHE A 69 7.22 -9.99 -5.55
N ILE A 70 6.72 -10.00 -6.80
CA ILE A 70 7.36 -10.75 -7.89
C ILE A 70 8.56 -10.03 -8.49
N LEU A 71 8.70 -8.73 -8.23
CA LEU A 71 9.76 -7.91 -8.81
C LEU A 71 11.12 -8.15 -8.13
N ASP A 72 11.10 -8.34 -6.81
CA ASP A 72 12.27 -8.76 -6.02
C ASP A 72 11.81 -9.32 -4.67
N GLN A 73 12.69 -10.05 -4.00
CA GLN A 73 12.39 -10.66 -2.71
C GLN A 73 12.53 -9.65 -1.57
N ILE A 74 11.51 -9.60 -0.71
CA ILE A 74 11.62 -8.99 0.62
C ILE A 74 12.39 -9.94 1.53
N LYS A 75 13.40 -9.40 2.23
CA LYS A 75 14.30 -10.20 3.07
C LYS A 75 13.90 -10.11 4.54
N PRO A 76 14.09 -11.18 5.32
CA PRO A 76 13.88 -11.15 6.76
C PRO A 76 14.68 -10.04 7.45
N GLY A 77 14.01 -9.26 8.30
CA GLY A 77 14.60 -8.15 9.06
C GLY A 77 14.56 -6.79 8.36
N GLU A 78 14.11 -6.72 7.11
CA GLU A 78 13.98 -5.46 6.38
C GLU A 78 12.89 -4.54 6.94
N SER A 79 13.04 -3.26 6.67
CA SER A 79 12.02 -2.23 6.88
C SER A 79 11.35 -1.93 5.55
N VAL A 80 10.04 -2.15 5.46
CA VAL A 80 9.23 -1.96 4.24
C VAL A 80 8.24 -0.82 4.43
N LEU A 81 8.14 0.07 3.44
CA LEU A 81 7.09 1.08 3.33
C LEU A 81 6.16 0.71 2.18
N ASP A 82 4.86 0.74 2.44
CA ASP A 82 3.80 0.57 1.44
C ASP A 82 3.08 1.90 1.22
N ILE A 83 3.26 2.49 0.03
CA ILE A 83 2.68 3.79 -0.33
C ILE A 83 1.36 3.57 -1.07
N GLY A 84 0.28 4.09 -0.49
CA GLY A 84 -1.09 3.82 -0.93
C GLY A 84 -1.54 2.42 -0.54
N CYS A 85 -1.33 2.08 0.74
CA CYS A 85 -1.54 0.72 1.27
C CYS A 85 -3.00 0.25 1.24
N GLY A 86 -3.96 1.14 0.97
CA GLY A 86 -5.37 0.81 0.99
C GLY A 86 -5.78 0.17 2.32
N ALA A 87 -6.47 -0.96 2.24
CA ALA A 87 -6.89 -1.75 3.41
C ALA A 87 -5.74 -2.55 4.07
N GLY A 88 -4.49 -2.36 3.64
CA GLY A 88 -3.28 -2.86 4.29
C GLY A 88 -2.90 -4.30 3.98
N VAL A 89 -3.50 -4.95 2.99
CA VAL A 89 -3.25 -6.38 2.71
C VAL A 89 -1.80 -6.61 2.31
N ASP A 90 -1.25 -5.85 1.36
CA ASP A 90 0.14 -5.96 0.92
C ASP A 90 1.12 -5.61 2.05
N THR A 91 0.80 -4.60 2.87
CA THR A 91 1.60 -4.26 4.05
C THR A 91 1.68 -5.40 5.05
N ILE A 92 0.56 -6.08 5.31
CA ILE A 92 0.50 -7.24 6.23
C ILE A 92 1.29 -8.42 5.64
N ILE A 93 1.16 -8.68 4.34
CA ILE A 93 1.96 -9.69 3.63
C ILE A 93 3.46 -9.37 3.74
N ALA A 94 3.85 -8.11 3.51
CA ALA A 94 5.24 -7.67 3.69
C ALA A 94 5.73 -7.93 5.12
N ALA A 95 4.90 -7.70 6.15
CA ALA A 95 5.25 -7.97 7.54
C ALA A 95 5.49 -9.45 7.83
N ILE A 96 4.74 -10.35 7.21
CA ILE A 96 4.98 -11.80 7.26
C ILE A 96 6.35 -12.12 6.66
N MET A 97 6.66 -11.55 5.50
CA MET A 97 7.91 -11.81 4.77
C MET A 97 9.14 -11.29 5.52
N VAL A 98 9.10 -10.09 6.10
CA VAL A 98 10.22 -9.55 6.88
C VAL A 98 10.39 -10.24 8.24
N GLY A 99 9.36 -10.92 8.73
CA GLY A 99 9.38 -11.64 10.00
C GLY A 99 9.50 -10.72 11.23
N PRO A 100 9.64 -11.28 12.44
CA PRO A 100 9.52 -10.53 13.70
C PRO A 100 10.62 -9.50 13.95
N ARG A 101 11.73 -9.56 13.23
CA ARG A 101 12.85 -8.60 13.35
C ARG A 101 12.76 -7.46 12.33
N GLY A 102 11.92 -7.60 11.32
CA GLY A 102 11.62 -6.56 10.35
C GLY A 102 10.38 -5.77 10.73
N LYS A 103 10.04 -4.77 9.92
CA LYS A 103 8.82 -3.99 10.09
C LYS A 103 8.21 -3.62 8.74
N ALA A 104 6.88 -3.52 8.70
CA ALA A 104 6.15 -2.99 7.57
C ALA A 104 5.29 -1.80 8.01
N ILE A 105 5.33 -0.72 7.24
CA ILE A 105 4.54 0.49 7.50
C ILE A 105 3.73 0.78 6.24
N GLY A 106 2.41 0.90 6.38
CA GLY A 106 1.53 1.32 5.32
C GLY A 106 1.06 2.75 5.53
N ILE A 107 1.06 3.54 4.47
CA ILE A 107 0.41 4.84 4.46
C ILE A 107 -0.63 4.90 3.34
N ASP A 108 -1.72 5.59 3.62
CA ASP A 108 -2.73 5.93 2.62
C ASP A 108 -3.25 7.33 2.88
N PHE A 109 -3.67 8.02 1.83
CA PHE A 109 -4.20 9.36 1.98
C PHE A 109 -5.72 9.39 2.22
N VAL A 110 -6.39 8.24 2.11
CA VAL A 110 -7.82 8.05 2.37
C VAL A 110 -8.03 7.56 3.80
N PRO A 111 -8.61 8.37 4.70
CA PRO A 111 -8.77 8.00 6.12
C PRO A 111 -9.52 6.69 6.34
N GLU A 112 -10.55 6.41 5.53
CA GLU A 112 -11.36 5.20 5.61
C GLU A 112 -10.54 3.95 5.27
N MET A 113 -9.59 4.05 4.34
CA MET A 113 -8.66 2.97 4.01
C MET A 113 -7.72 2.70 5.18
N VAL A 114 -7.13 3.74 5.77
CA VAL A 114 -6.28 3.60 6.97
C VAL A 114 -7.05 2.98 8.13
N GLN A 115 -8.30 3.38 8.33
CA GLN A 115 -9.17 2.81 9.36
C GLN A 115 -9.41 1.30 9.09
N ARG A 116 -9.71 0.93 7.84
CA ARG A 116 -9.88 -0.47 7.46
C ARG A 116 -8.60 -1.28 7.64
N ALA A 117 -7.45 -0.72 7.26
CA ALA A 117 -6.15 -1.36 7.47
C ALA A 117 -5.87 -1.64 8.96
N LYS A 118 -6.19 -0.68 9.84
CA LYS A 118 -6.08 -0.87 11.29
C LYS A 118 -7.03 -1.94 11.83
N GLN A 119 -8.26 -2.02 11.33
CA GLN A 119 -9.19 -3.09 11.67
C GLN A 119 -8.68 -4.45 11.21
N ASN A 120 -8.17 -4.55 9.99
CA ASN A 120 -7.55 -5.76 9.47
C ASN A 120 -6.35 -6.19 10.33
N LEU A 121 -5.51 -5.25 10.77
CA LEU A 121 -4.38 -5.55 11.65
C LEU A 121 -4.84 -6.14 12.99
N GLN A 122 -5.90 -5.59 13.59
CA GLN A 122 -6.40 -6.05 14.90
C GLN A 122 -6.78 -7.54 14.92
N ILE A 123 -7.23 -8.08 13.78
CA ILE A 123 -7.61 -9.49 13.68
C ILE A 123 -6.45 -10.41 13.31
N THR A 124 -5.27 -9.87 12.96
CA THR A 124 -4.09 -10.67 12.55
C THR A 124 -3.10 -10.93 13.68
N GLN A 125 -3.10 -10.18 14.74
CA GLN A 125 -2.15 -10.24 15.87
C GLN A 125 -0.68 -9.91 15.53
N PHE A 126 -0.35 -9.45 14.32
CA PHE A 126 1.00 -9.03 13.98
C PHE A 126 1.39 -7.74 14.72
N GLN A 127 2.62 -7.72 15.27
CA GLN A 127 3.14 -6.58 16.06
C GLN A 127 4.11 -5.71 15.29
N ASN A 128 4.60 -6.17 14.15
CA ASN A 128 5.59 -5.52 13.32
C ASN A 128 4.98 -4.74 12.14
N VAL A 129 3.71 -4.36 12.27
CA VAL A 129 2.94 -3.60 11.27
C VAL A 129 2.41 -2.32 11.89
N SER A 130 2.38 -1.24 11.12
CA SER A 130 1.67 -0.01 11.49
C SER A 130 1.07 0.68 10.28
N PHE A 131 -0.01 1.43 10.50
CA PHE A 131 -0.71 2.17 9.46
C PHE A 131 -0.89 3.63 9.85
N GLY A 132 -0.64 4.53 8.90
CA GLY A 132 -0.76 5.96 9.07
C GLY A 132 -1.44 6.67 7.90
N LEU A 133 -2.00 7.84 8.18
CA LEU A 133 -2.46 8.76 7.14
C LEU A 133 -1.25 9.49 6.56
N GLY A 134 -1.15 9.55 5.24
CA GLY A 134 -0.03 10.24 4.58
C GLY A 134 -0.21 10.31 3.07
N SER A 135 0.43 11.29 2.45
CA SER A 135 0.51 11.43 1.01
C SER A 135 1.81 10.87 0.48
N GLY A 136 1.77 10.22 -0.68
CA GLY A 136 2.99 9.81 -1.38
C GLY A 136 3.85 10.98 -1.87
N GLU A 137 3.29 12.20 -1.93
CA GLU A 137 4.00 13.42 -2.30
C GLU A 137 4.69 14.12 -1.11
N ASP A 138 4.42 13.68 0.13
CA ASP A 138 4.99 14.24 1.37
C ASP A 138 5.04 13.13 2.42
N LEU A 139 6.09 12.32 2.37
CA LEU A 139 6.25 11.16 3.24
C LEU A 139 6.75 11.59 4.63
N PRO A 140 6.03 11.26 5.72
CA PRO A 140 6.39 11.67 7.08
C PRO A 140 7.53 10.82 7.68
N PHE A 141 8.55 10.54 6.87
CA PHE A 141 9.69 9.70 7.26
C PHE A 141 11.02 10.39 6.94
N ALA A 142 12.05 10.10 7.74
CA ALA A 142 13.40 10.56 7.45
C ALA A 142 13.95 9.91 6.17
N SER A 143 14.94 10.56 5.55
CA SER A 143 15.69 9.97 4.43
C SER A 143 16.36 8.66 4.85
N GLU A 144 16.55 7.76 3.89
CA GLU A 144 17.26 6.48 4.07
C GLU A 144 16.69 5.62 5.22
N SER A 145 15.34 5.55 5.36
CA SER A 145 14.66 4.82 6.45
C SER A 145 14.26 3.39 6.10
N PHE A 146 14.05 3.09 4.81
CA PHE A 146 13.47 1.84 4.35
C PHE A 146 14.41 1.07 3.42
N ASP A 147 14.44 -0.26 3.59
CA ASP A 147 15.16 -1.18 2.71
C ASP A 147 14.39 -1.43 1.42
N CYS A 148 13.06 -1.38 1.50
CA CYS A 148 12.16 -1.58 0.39
C CYS A 148 10.97 -0.63 0.49
N VAL A 149 10.57 -0.05 -0.64
CA VAL A 149 9.30 0.66 -0.81
C VAL A 149 8.47 -0.14 -1.82
N ILE A 150 7.22 -0.40 -1.47
CA ILE A 150 6.25 -1.04 -2.36
C ILE A 150 5.08 -0.10 -2.63
N SER A 151 4.41 -0.29 -3.76
CA SER A 151 3.15 0.39 -4.03
C SER A 151 2.36 -0.43 -5.06
N ASN A 152 1.08 -0.61 -4.82
CA ASN A 152 0.19 -1.36 -5.69
C ASN A 152 -1.01 -0.49 -6.08
N ALA A 153 -1.05 -0.04 -7.35
CA ALA A 153 -2.13 0.76 -7.92
C ALA A 153 -2.33 2.16 -7.31
N ALA A 154 -1.35 2.73 -6.60
CA ALA A 154 -1.47 4.06 -6.02
C ALA A 154 -0.82 5.16 -6.87
N TYR A 155 0.35 4.93 -7.43
CA TYR A 155 1.10 5.97 -8.16
C TYR A 155 0.37 6.55 -9.38
N ASN A 156 -0.47 5.76 -10.05
CA ASN A 156 -1.30 6.23 -11.16
C ASN A 156 -2.36 7.25 -10.72
N LEU A 157 -2.71 7.27 -9.43
CA LEU A 157 -3.72 8.16 -8.84
C LEU A 157 -3.12 9.42 -8.21
N ILE A 158 -1.81 9.43 -7.91
CA ILE A 158 -1.12 10.58 -7.34
C ILE A 158 -1.00 11.69 -8.40
N PRO A 159 -1.39 12.94 -8.09
CA PRO A 159 -1.31 14.05 -9.04
C PRO A 159 0.11 14.34 -9.52
N ASP A 160 1.06 14.57 -8.63
CA ASP A 160 2.46 14.80 -8.99
C ASP A 160 3.33 13.56 -8.76
N LYS A 161 3.43 12.75 -9.83
CA LYS A 161 4.24 11.52 -9.81
C LYS A 161 5.73 11.78 -9.62
N THR A 162 6.21 12.94 -10.07
CA THR A 162 7.63 13.31 -9.95
C THR A 162 7.98 13.55 -8.48
N ILE A 163 7.17 14.32 -7.77
CA ILE A 163 7.36 14.55 -6.33
C ILE A 163 7.24 13.23 -5.58
N ALA A 164 6.22 12.42 -5.89
CA ALA A 164 6.02 11.14 -5.22
C ALA A 164 7.19 10.15 -5.43
N LEU A 165 7.78 10.12 -6.65
CA LEU A 165 8.96 9.31 -6.92
C LEU A 165 10.20 9.84 -6.18
N GLN A 166 10.37 11.18 -6.11
CA GLN A 166 11.46 11.79 -5.34
C GLN A 166 11.35 11.46 -3.84
N GLU A 167 10.15 11.49 -3.28
CA GLU A 167 9.89 11.12 -1.90
C GLU A 167 10.17 9.63 -1.63
N ALA A 168 9.69 8.74 -2.53
CA ALA A 168 10.02 7.32 -2.42
C ALA A 168 11.53 7.07 -2.46
N PHE A 169 12.23 7.76 -3.37
CA PHE A 169 13.69 7.68 -3.45
C PHE A 169 14.38 8.24 -2.21
N ARG A 170 13.89 9.35 -1.67
CA ARG A 170 14.45 10.00 -0.47
C ARG A 170 14.40 9.09 0.76
N VAL A 171 13.29 8.39 0.94
CA VAL A 171 13.12 7.51 2.11
C VAL A 171 13.80 6.15 1.96
N LEU A 172 14.17 5.74 0.75
CA LEU A 172 14.94 4.52 0.50
C LEU A 172 16.38 4.66 0.99
N LYS A 173 16.88 3.64 1.66
CA LYS A 173 18.30 3.49 1.97
C LYS A 173 19.10 3.31 0.69
N ARG A 174 20.43 3.52 0.78
CA ARG A 174 21.35 3.17 -0.32
C ARG A 174 21.16 1.69 -0.70
N ALA A 175 21.05 1.41 -1.98
CA ALA A 175 20.73 0.09 -2.53
C ALA A 175 19.35 -0.47 -2.10
N GLY A 176 18.47 0.37 -1.57
CA GLY A 176 17.08 0.03 -1.34
C GLY A 176 16.31 -0.19 -2.66
N ARG A 177 15.19 -0.89 -2.58
CA ARG A 177 14.39 -1.29 -3.75
C ARG A 177 13.04 -0.59 -3.77
N PHE A 178 12.60 -0.18 -4.95
CA PHE A 178 11.24 0.31 -5.18
C PHE A 178 10.51 -0.65 -6.13
N MET A 179 9.44 -1.27 -5.66
CA MET A 179 8.63 -2.25 -6.37
C MET A 179 7.20 -1.71 -6.56
N ILE A 180 6.82 -1.47 -7.82
CA ILE A 180 5.57 -0.81 -8.19
C ILE A 180 4.84 -1.59 -9.29
#